data_f6c062efb9a06a3bc8700130c5f84e65
#
_entry.id   f6c062efb9a06a3bc8700130c5f84e65
#
_cell.length_a   1.000
_cell.length_b   1.000
_cell.length_c   1.000
_cell.angle_alpha   90.00
_cell.angle_beta   90.00
_cell.angle_gamma   90.00
#
_symmetry.space_group_name_H-M   'P 1'
#
loop_
_entity.id
_entity.type
_entity.pdbx_description
1 polymer ?
#
loop_
_entity_poly.entity_id
_entity_poly.type
_entity_poly.pdbx_seq_one_letter_code
_entity_poly.pdbx_strand_id
1 'polypeptide(L)'
;LGDVYKRQVHGRLTMKNTLVISLLLLSANAQSDLKEQLNLEIDSIMDKVVEWRHDIHEHPELGNREFRTAKKVTDHLTSLGISVETGIAYTGVVGLLTGDLPGPTIAIRADMDALPVVEKTGLSYASKVTTTYMGNEVGVMHACGHDAHVAILMGVAEFFAKNKDQVKGKIMFIFQPAEEGPPEGENGGAKMMLEEGIFDRYDPEVIFGLHVSNAPHGYVGFAPGPAMAAASAWRVTIKGVQSHGSRPWEGIDPIMASSQFINQINTIVSRRVNIVGNPAVVS
;
A
#
# COMPACT_ATOMS: atom_id res chain seq x y z
N LEU A 1 -0.51 -61.19 -43.11
CA LEU A 1 -0.94 -60.10 -42.25
C LEU A 1 -0.08 -60.12 -40.97
N GLY A 2 1.05 -59.53 -41.00
CA GLY A 2 1.98 -59.39 -39.86
C GLY A 2 3.15 -58.57 -40.34
N ASP A 3 3.66 -57.67 -39.59
CA ASP A 3 4.83 -56.81 -39.81
C ASP A 3 4.56 -55.35 -40.26
N VAL A 4 3.90 -54.65 -39.37
CA VAL A 4 4.06 -53.19 -39.32
C VAL A 4 4.05 -52.80 -37.83
N TYR A 5 5.03 -52.05 -37.40
CA TYR A 5 5.31 -51.45 -36.10
C TYR A 5 6.39 -52.07 -35.20
N LYS A 6 7.62 -51.96 -35.71
CA LYS A 6 8.80 -51.73 -34.86
C LYS A 6 9.74 -50.70 -35.49
N ARG A 7 9.29 -49.42 -35.54
CA ARG A 7 10.23 -48.32 -35.63
C ARG A 7 10.50 -47.81 -34.24
N GLN A 8 11.52 -48.36 -33.58
CA GLN A 8 12.19 -47.71 -32.49
C GLN A 8 12.81 -46.40 -33.02
N VAL A 9 12.21 -45.29 -32.67
CA VAL A 9 12.82 -43.97 -32.84
C VAL A 9 13.92 -43.85 -31.80
N HIS A 10 15.12 -44.33 -32.15
CA HIS A 10 16.32 -43.92 -31.47
C HIS A 10 16.63 -42.49 -31.91
N GLY A 11 16.01 -41.52 -31.22
CA GLY A 11 16.37 -40.12 -31.36
C GLY A 11 17.81 -39.97 -30.85
N ARG A 12 18.77 -39.89 -31.78
CA ARG A 12 20.11 -39.39 -31.46
C ARG A 12 19.94 -37.99 -30.90
N LEU A 13 20.09 -37.83 -29.59
CA LEU A 13 20.31 -36.54 -28.97
C LEU A 13 21.57 -35.96 -29.61
N THR A 14 21.41 -34.97 -30.49
CA THR A 14 22.53 -34.28 -31.07
C THR A 14 23.24 -33.47 -29.99
N MET A 15 24.54 -33.28 -30.07
CA MET A 15 25.36 -32.49 -29.14
C MET A 15 24.73 -31.13 -28.83
N LYS A 16 24.03 -30.52 -29.82
CA LYS A 16 23.27 -29.27 -29.65
C LYS A 16 22.09 -29.40 -28.65
N ASN A 17 21.32 -30.50 -28.73
CA ASN A 17 20.21 -30.73 -27.82
C ASN A 17 20.67 -31.00 -26.38
N THR A 18 21.80 -31.73 -26.25
CA THR A 18 22.43 -31.96 -24.94
C THR A 18 22.94 -30.65 -24.33
N LEU A 19 23.53 -29.76 -25.13
CA LEU A 19 24.01 -28.46 -24.68
C LEU A 19 22.84 -27.55 -24.22
N VAL A 20 21.76 -27.53 -25.00
CA VAL A 20 20.55 -26.74 -24.65
C VAL A 20 19.89 -27.25 -23.34
N ILE A 21 19.78 -28.58 -23.19
CA ILE A 21 19.24 -29.20 -21.97
C ILE A 21 20.16 -28.90 -20.77
N SER A 22 21.47 -28.98 -20.94
CA SER A 22 22.44 -28.66 -19.87
C SER A 22 22.40 -27.18 -19.49
N LEU A 23 22.25 -26.25 -20.43
CA LEU A 23 22.09 -24.82 -20.18
C LEU A 23 20.76 -24.52 -19.45
N LEU A 24 19.67 -25.19 -19.82
CA LEU A 24 18.36 -25.06 -19.13
C LEU A 24 18.41 -25.61 -17.70
N LEU A 25 19.10 -26.75 -17.46
CA LEU A 25 19.28 -27.30 -16.13
C LEU A 25 20.19 -26.43 -15.25
N LEU A 26 21.27 -25.86 -15.82
CA LEU A 26 22.16 -24.91 -15.12
C LEU A 26 21.41 -23.63 -14.76
N SER A 27 20.58 -23.09 -15.66
CA SER A 27 19.77 -21.90 -15.37
C SER A 27 18.70 -22.17 -14.30
N ALA A 28 18.06 -23.34 -14.32
CA ALA A 28 17.08 -23.74 -13.30
C ALA A 28 17.72 -23.92 -11.92
N ASN A 29 18.91 -24.52 -11.84
CA ASN A 29 19.66 -24.67 -10.58
C ASN A 29 20.12 -23.30 -10.06
N ALA A 30 20.66 -22.44 -10.89
CA ALA A 30 21.07 -21.09 -10.50
C ALA A 30 19.88 -20.27 -9.99
N GLN A 31 18.69 -20.47 -10.56
CA GLN A 31 17.47 -19.78 -10.10
C GLN A 31 16.93 -20.35 -8.78
N SER A 32 17.10 -21.66 -8.53
CA SER A 32 16.76 -22.28 -7.23
C SER A 32 17.70 -21.81 -6.14
N ASP A 33 19.00 -21.77 -6.39
CA ASP A 33 20.03 -21.32 -5.45
C ASP A 33 19.83 -19.85 -5.06
N LEU A 34 19.52 -18.99 -6.06
CA LEU A 34 19.21 -17.58 -5.80
C LEU A 34 17.96 -17.43 -4.91
N LYS A 35 16.90 -18.20 -5.17
CA LYS A 35 15.67 -18.16 -4.37
C LYS A 35 15.92 -18.62 -2.93
N GLU A 36 16.73 -19.66 -2.73
CA GLU A 36 17.08 -20.14 -1.40
C GLU A 36 17.90 -19.10 -0.64
N GLN A 37 18.89 -18.48 -1.29
CA GLN A 37 19.66 -17.38 -0.71
C GLN A 37 18.77 -16.20 -0.32
N LEU A 38 17.85 -15.77 -1.21
CA LEU A 38 16.90 -14.71 -0.93
C LEU A 38 16.03 -15.03 0.29
N ASN A 39 15.52 -16.26 0.41
CA ASN A 39 14.73 -16.68 1.56
C ASN A 39 15.53 -16.60 2.86
N LEU A 40 16.76 -17.07 2.88
CA LEU A 40 17.64 -17.00 4.07
C LEU A 40 17.92 -15.55 4.49
N GLU A 41 18.16 -14.67 3.56
CA GLU A 41 18.38 -13.24 3.84
C GLU A 41 17.11 -12.57 4.38
N ILE A 42 15.95 -12.85 3.79
CA ILE A 42 14.65 -12.36 4.27
C ILE A 42 14.38 -12.88 5.69
N ASP A 43 14.55 -14.18 5.92
CA ASP A 43 14.35 -14.78 7.25
C ASP A 43 15.24 -14.10 8.31
N SER A 44 16.45 -13.69 7.94
CA SER A 44 17.38 -13.02 8.85
C SER A 44 16.94 -11.65 9.35
N ILE A 45 16.01 -10.99 8.65
CA ILE A 45 15.49 -9.66 9.00
C ILE A 45 14.05 -9.69 9.55
N MET A 46 13.37 -10.84 9.48
CA MET A 46 11.95 -10.95 9.83
C MET A 46 11.65 -10.52 11.27
N ASP A 47 12.48 -10.91 12.23
CA ASP A 47 12.27 -10.52 13.62
C ASP A 47 12.30 -9.00 13.81
N LYS A 48 13.20 -8.30 13.11
CA LYS A 48 13.24 -6.83 13.11
C LYS A 48 11.99 -6.22 12.46
N VAL A 49 11.53 -6.80 11.34
CA VAL A 49 10.31 -6.31 10.66
C VAL A 49 9.11 -6.43 11.60
N VAL A 50 8.99 -7.54 12.32
CA VAL A 50 7.94 -7.73 13.32
C VAL A 50 8.07 -6.74 14.47
N GLU A 51 9.28 -6.50 14.97
CA GLU A 51 9.54 -5.52 16.03
C GLU A 51 9.18 -4.10 15.57
N TRP A 52 9.58 -3.68 14.38
CA TRP A 52 9.22 -2.38 13.82
C TRP A 52 7.71 -2.22 13.66
N ARG A 53 7.05 -3.26 13.17
CA ARG A 53 5.60 -3.26 13.05
C ARG A 53 4.93 -3.06 14.41
N HIS A 54 5.32 -3.83 15.44
CA HIS A 54 4.74 -3.72 16.78
C HIS A 54 4.98 -2.33 17.38
N ASP A 55 6.18 -1.77 17.23
CA ASP A 55 6.50 -0.44 17.71
C ASP A 55 5.70 0.67 17.00
N ILE A 56 5.50 0.57 15.69
CA ILE A 56 4.68 1.52 14.93
C ILE A 56 3.20 1.36 15.33
N HIS A 57 2.73 0.13 15.48
CA HIS A 57 1.36 -0.17 15.91
C HIS A 57 1.02 0.38 17.29
N GLU A 58 1.95 0.29 18.24
CA GLU A 58 1.79 0.81 19.61
C GLU A 58 1.78 2.34 19.68
N HIS A 59 2.36 3.00 18.67
CA HIS A 59 2.51 4.45 18.61
C HIS A 59 1.96 5.04 17.31
N PRO A 60 0.67 4.84 16.99
CA PRO A 60 0.07 5.28 15.74
C PRO A 60 -0.12 6.79 15.71
N GLU A 61 -0.01 7.36 14.52
CA GLU A 61 -0.14 8.78 14.26
C GLU A 61 -1.16 9.02 13.12
N LEU A 62 -2.01 10.02 13.24
CA LEU A 62 -2.97 10.39 12.19
C LEU A 62 -2.29 11.07 11.01
N GLY A 63 -2.98 11.11 9.87
CA GLY A 63 -2.52 11.77 8.65
C GLY A 63 -1.99 13.18 8.86
N ASN A 64 -0.88 13.52 8.21
CA ASN A 64 -0.09 14.74 8.38
C ASN A 64 0.50 14.93 9.80
N ARG A 65 0.48 13.91 10.63
CA ARG A 65 1.01 13.92 12.02
C ARG A 65 2.00 12.76 12.27
N GLU A 66 2.41 12.05 11.25
CA GLU A 66 3.26 10.85 11.29
C GLU A 66 4.74 11.20 11.58
N PHE A 67 5.00 12.16 12.46
CA PHE A 67 6.35 12.68 12.73
C PHE A 67 7.30 11.64 13.33
N ARG A 68 6.80 10.80 14.27
CA ARG A 68 7.58 9.74 14.88
C ARG A 68 7.89 8.63 13.89
N THR A 69 6.89 8.21 13.14
CA THR A 69 7.02 7.18 12.09
C THR A 69 7.97 7.66 10.99
N ALA A 70 7.80 8.88 10.50
CA ALA A 70 8.69 9.49 9.51
C ALA A 70 10.15 9.57 10.01
N LYS A 71 10.35 9.94 11.28
CA LYS A 71 11.68 9.97 11.88
C LYS A 71 12.30 8.56 11.95
N LYS A 72 11.54 7.55 12.39
CA LYS A 72 12.00 6.16 12.46
C LYS A 72 12.45 5.65 11.09
N VAL A 73 11.65 5.90 10.06
CA VAL A 73 11.97 5.58 8.67
C VAL A 73 13.24 6.31 8.21
N THR A 74 13.33 7.61 8.45
CA THR A 74 14.49 8.45 8.08
C THR A 74 15.77 7.94 8.72
N ASP A 75 15.74 7.66 10.03
CA ASP A 75 16.89 7.14 10.76
C ASP A 75 17.34 5.79 10.21
N HIS A 76 16.39 4.90 9.90
CA HIS A 76 16.67 3.58 9.34
C HIS A 76 17.31 3.69 7.96
N LEU A 77 16.68 4.40 7.01
CA LEU A 77 17.20 4.56 5.66
C LEU A 77 18.58 5.22 5.65
N THR A 78 18.77 6.24 6.48
CA THR A 78 20.07 6.92 6.62
C THR A 78 21.14 5.97 7.13
N SER A 79 20.81 5.11 8.09
CA SER A 79 21.75 4.10 8.64
C SER A 79 22.20 3.08 7.59
N LEU A 80 21.39 2.87 6.54
CA LEU A 80 21.71 2.01 5.40
C LEU A 80 22.49 2.72 4.29
N GLY A 81 22.82 4.01 4.46
CA GLY A 81 23.49 4.81 3.44
C GLY A 81 22.59 5.21 2.25
N ILE A 82 21.28 5.12 2.42
CA ILE A 82 20.29 5.57 1.44
C ILE A 82 20.16 7.09 1.52
N SER A 83 20.13 7.78 0.38
CA SER A 83 19.86 9.23 0.35
C SER A 83 18.40 9.50 0.69
N VAL A 84 18.12 10.40 1.64
CA VAL A 84 16.77 10.62 2.17
C VAL A 84 16.35 12.08 2.01
N GLU A 85 15.15 12.29 1.51
CA GLU A 85 14.42 13.57 1.53
C GLU A 85 13.22 13.45 2.47
N THR A 86 13.01 14.43 3.34
CA THR A 86 11.96 14.42 4.37
C THR A 86 11.09 15.67 4.28
N GLY A 87 9.91 15.61 4.93
CA GLY A 87 8.98 16.76 4.97
C GLY A 87 8.17 16.92 3.70
N ILE A 88 8.16 15.94 2.82
CA ILE A 88 7.35 15.92 1.60
C ILE A 88 5.89 15.73 2.02
N ALA A 89 4.99 16.58 1.55
CA ALA A 89 3.59 16.58 2.00
C ALA A 89 3.48 16.50 3.54
N TYR A 90 4.23 17.34 4.25
CA TYR A 90 4.41 17.46 5.71
C TYR A 90 5.31 16.40 6.34
N THR A 91 4.94 15.13 6.32
CA THR A 91 5.62 14.05 7.05
C THR A 91 6.18 12.97 6.13
N GLY A 92 5.92 13.04 4.83
CA GLY A 92 6.39 12.06 3.87
C GLY A 92 7.91 11.97 3.79
N VAL A 93 8.39 10.76 3.51
CA VAL A 93 9.82 10.46 3.37
C VAL A 93 10.07 9.77 2.04
N VAL A 94 11.08 10.21 1.32
CA VAL A 94 11.55 9.54 0.10
C VAL A 94 13.01 9.15 0.27
N GLY A 95 13.30 7.85 0.12
CA GLY A 95 14.65 7.32 0.07
C GLY A 95 15.06 6.97 -1.36
N LEU A 96 16.31 7.26 -1.75
CA LEU A 96 16.85 6.85 -3.05
C LEU A 96 18.10 6.00 -2.86
N LEU A 97 17.98 4.72 -3.19
CA LEU A 97 19.09 3.79 -3.30
C LEU A 97 19.58 3.75 -4.77
N THR A 98 20.85 4.06 -4.99
CA THR A 98 21.46 3.89 -6.32
C THR A 98 22.23 2.58 -6.33
N GLY A 99 21.82 1.63 -7.17
CA GLY A 99 22.51 0.37 -7.38
C GLY A 99 23.81 0.55 -8.15
N ASP A 100 24.67 -0.46 -8.12
CA ASP A 100 25.97 -0.41 -8.76
C ASP A 100 25.92 -0.78 -10.26
N LEU A 101 24.77 -1.26 -10.74
CA LEU A 101 24.55 -1.59 -12.13
C LEU A 101 23.63 -0.58 -12.83
N PRO A 102 23.82 -0.29 -14.12
CA PRO A 102 22.96 0.65 -14.85
C PRO A 102 21.54 0.07 -15.01
N GLY A 103 20.54 0.93 -14.91
CA GLY A 103 19.13 0.55 -15.09
C GLY A 103 18.17 1.71 -14.77
N PRO A 104 16.86 1.45 -14.86
CA PRO A 104 15.83 2.45 -14.58
C PRO A 104 15.67 2.75 -13.08
N THR A 105 14.83 3.74 -12.78
CA THR A 105 14.33 3.96 -11.42
C THR A 105 13.02 3.19 -11.24
N ILE A 106 12.92 2.43 -10.14
CA ILE A 106 11.71 1.73 -9.72
C ILE A 106 11.28 2.33 -8.38
N ALA A 107 10.00 2.66 -8.23
CA ALA A 107 9.47 3.12 -6.96
C ALA A 107 8.74 2.00 -6.19
N ILE A 108 8.87 2.01 -4.86
CA ILE A 108 8.12 1.13 -3.95
C ILE A 108 7.49 2.00 -2.87
N ARG A 109 6.19 1.84 -2.64
CA ARG A 109 5.39 2.71 -1.76
C ARG A 109 4.83 1.95 -0.56
N ALA A 110 4.87 2.58 0.60
CA ALA A 110 4.08 2.27 1.79
C ALA A 110 3.43 3.56 2.31
N ASP A 111 2.23 3.45 2.85
CA ASP A 111 1.55 4.50 3.60
C ASP A 111 1.91 4.43 5.09
N MET A 112 1.77 5.55 5.83
CA MET A 112 2.26 5.66 7.20
C MET A 112 1.19 5.98 8.24
N ASP A 113 0.05 6.52 7.83
CA ASP A 113 -0.94 7.08 8.74
C ASP A 113 -1.84 6.01 9.38
N ALA A 114 -2.39 6.36 10.53
CA ALA A 114 -3.36 5.57 11.28
C ALA A 114 -4.74 6.25 11.28
N LEU A 115 -5.73 5.54 11.80
CA LEU A 115 -7.13 5.95 11.83
C LEU A 115 -7.58 6.43 13.22
N PRO A 116 -8.57 7.34 13.31
CA PRO A 116 -9.15 7.78 14.57
C PRO A 116 -10.09 6.71 15.17
N VAL A 117 -9.54 5.57 15.54
CA VAL A 117 -10.23 4.36 16.02
C VAL A 117 -9.70 3.95 17.39
N VAL A 118 -10.60 3.66 18.33
CA VAL A 118 -10.21 3.07 19.62
C VAL A 118 -9.87 1.60 19.43
N GLU A 119 -8.65 1.21 19.76
CA GLU A 119 -8.23 -0.19 19.68
C GLU A 119 -8.86 -1.05 20.76
N LYS A 120 -9.35 -2.25 20.37
CA LYS A 120 -9.99 -3.22 21.25
C LYS A 120 -9.44 -4.64 21.05
N THR A 121 -8.23 -4.78 20.48
CA THR A 121 -7.65 -6.09 20.16
C THR A 121 -7.18 -6.85 21.39
N GLY A 122 -6.75 -6.17 22.44
CA GLY A 122 -6.16 -6.79 23.64
C GLY A 122 -4.75 -7.32 23.44
N LEU A 123 -4.09 -6.93 22.35
CA LEU A 123 -2.69 -7.30 22.07
C LEU A 123 -1.74 -6.63 23.08
N SER A 124 -0.59 -7.23 23.34
CA SER A 124 0.41 -6.69 24.26
C SER A 124 1.00 -5.35 23.79
N TYR A 125 0.99 -5.11 22.47
CA TYR A 125 1.44 -3.89 21.78
C TYR A 125 0.25 -3.06 21.26
N ALA A 126 -0.96 -3.26 21.81
CA ALA A 126 -2.13 -2.47 21.44
C ALA A 126 -1.93 -0.99 21.74
N SER A 127 -2.37 -0.14 20.84
CA SER A 127 -2.32 1.31 20.99
C SER A 127 -3.16 1.79 22.18
N LYS A 128 -2.60 2.73 22.93
CA LYS A 128 -3.28 3.50 23.98
C LYS A 128 -3.27 5.00 23.66
N VAL A 129 -2.90 5.34 22.43
CA VAL A 129 -2.79 6.71 21.96
C VAL A 129 -4.18 7.32 21.84
N THR A 130 -4.35 8.52 22.37
CA THR A 130 -5.53 9.37 22.16
C THR A 130 -5.08 10.72 21.62
N THR A 131 -5.94 11.35 20.85
CA THR A 131 -5.71 12.70 20.29
C THR A 131 -7.02 13.42 20.06
N THR A 132 -6.94 14.72 19.77
CA THR A 132 -8.12 15.48 19.33
C THR A 132 -8.25 15.38 17.81
N TYR A 133 -9.39 14.87 17.35
CA TYR A 133 -9.76 14.80 15.94
C TYR A 133 -11.14 15.39 15.72
N MET A 134 -11.26 16.38 14.82
CA MET A 134 -12.52 17.11 14.56
C MET A 134 -13.20 17.64 15.83
N GLY A 135 -12.39 18.14 16.78
CA GLY A 135 -12.85 18.70 18.05
C GLY A 135 -13.26 17.69 19.13
N ASN A 136 -13.08 16.39 18.89
CA ASN A 136 -13.37 15.33 19.85
C ASN A 136 -12.10 14.59 20.24
N GLU A 137 -12.04 14.08 21.47
CA GLU A 137 -11.03 13.14 21.89
C GLU A 137 -11.33 11.76 21.30
N VAL A 138 -10.37 11.17 20.61
CA VAL A 138 -10.48 9.86 19.94
C VAL A 138 -9.27 9.00 20.24
N GLY A 139 -9.44 7.67 20.22
CA GLY A 139 -8.32 6.75 20.15
C GLY A 139 -7.70 6.76 18.76
N VAL A 140 -6.46 6.33 18.65
CA VAL A 140 -5.75 6.17 17.38
C VAL A 140 -5.26 4.74 17.22
N MET A 141 -5.47 4.13 16.07
CA MET A 141 -5.08 2.75 15.79
C MET A 141 -4.69 2.56 14.33
N HIS A 142 -3.65 1.76 14.09
CA HIS A 142 -3.38 1.22 12.75
C HIS A 142 -4.41 0.14 12.39
N ALA A 143 -5.63 0.56 12.04
CA ALA A 143 -6.73 -0.36 11.71
C ALA A 143 -6.75 -0.76 10.22
N CYS A 144 -5.96 -0.10 9.37
CA CYS A 144 -5.81 -0.43 7.95
C CYS A 144 -4.54 -1.23 7.63
N GLY A 145 -3.59 -1.35 8.59
CA GLY A 145 -2.39 -2.16 8.45
C GLY A 145 -1.17 -1.42 7.89
N HIS A 146 -1.18 -0.10 7.89
CA HIS A 146 -0.05 0.70 7.43
C HIS A 146 1.22 0.51 8.27
N ASP A 147 1.10 0.11 9.55
CA ASP A 147 2.19 -0.35 10.40
C ASP A 147 2.98 -1.51 9.75
N ALA A 148 2.26 -2.47 9.15
CA ALA A 148 2.87 -3.58 8.43
C ALA A 148 3.50 -3.12 7.11
N HIS A 149 2.84 -2.21 6.38
CA HIS A 149 3.37 -1.69 5.11
C HIS A 149 4.70 -0.97 5.32
N VAL A 150 4.77 -0.07 6.31
CA VAL A 150 6.01 0.65 6.67
C VAL A 150 7.11 -0.33 7.07
N ALA A 151 6.82 -1.27 7.97
CA ALA A 151 7.80 -2.23 8.46
C ALA A 151 8.33 -3.13 7.34
N ILE A 152 7.47 -3.59 6.44
CA ILE A 152 7.87 -4.37 5.27
C ILE A 152 8.76 -3.54 4.35
N LEU A 153 8.42 -2.29 4.06
CA LEU A 153 9.22 -1.45 3.16
C LEU A 153 10.58 -1.10 3.78
N MET A 154 10.67 -0.93 5.10
CA MET A 154 11.94 -0.80 5.82
C MET A 154 12.80 -2.07 5.66
N GLY A 155 12.20 -3.25 5.75
CA GLY A 155 12.89 -4.53 5.51
C GLY A 155 13.37 -4.67 4.05
N VAL A 156 12.54 -4.29 3.10
CA VAL A 156 12.89 -4.26 1.67
C VAL A 156 14.07 -3.30 1.42
N ALA A 157 14.09 -2.14 2.07
CA ALA A 157 15.20 -1.20 1.97
C ALA A 157 16.51 -1.79 2.54
N GLU A 158 16.46 -2.47 3.69
CA GLU A 158 17.62 -3.17 4.26
C GLU A 158 18.14 -4.25 3.32
N PHE A 159 17.25 -5.05 2.75
CA PHE A 159 17.61 -6.09 1.80
C PHE A 159 18.35 -5.52 0.57
N PHE A 160 17.77 -4.51 -0.08
CA PHE A 160 18.38 -3.92 -1.26
C PHE A 160 19.67 -3.14 -0.97
N ALA A 161 19.76 -2.50 0.20
CA ALA A 161 21.00 -1.83 0.60
C ALA A 161 22.15 -2.81 0.81
N LYS A 162 21.89 -3.99 1.35
CA LYS A 162 22.88 -5.07 1.51
C LYS A 162 23.33 -5.68 0.18
N ASN A 163 22.43 -5.72 -0.81
CA ASN A 163 22.66 -6.33 -2.12
C ASN A 163 22.81 -5.28 -3.23
N LYS A 164 23.30 -4.11 -2.88
CA LYS A 164 23.43 -2.95 -3.78
C LYS A 164 24.22 -3.24 -5.05
N ASP A 165 25.22 -4.10 -4.96
CA ASP A 165 26.06 -4.55 -6.07
C ASP A 165 25.30 -5.35 -7.15
N GLN A 166 24.13 -5.90 -6.80
CA GLN A 166 23.26 -6.65 -7.71
C GLN A 166 22.08 -5.80 -8.22
N VAL A 167 21.87 -4.62 -7.66
CA VAL A 167 20.75 -3.73 -8.02
C VAL A 167 21.06 -3.00 -9.33
N LYS A 168 20.14 -3.15 -10.30
CA LYS A 168 20.18 -2.42 -11.57
C LYS A 168 19.35 -1.15 -11.47
N GLY A 169 20.00 0.01 -11.71
CA GLY A 169 19.34 1.31 -11.65
C GLY A 169 19.17 1.82 -10.23
N LYS A 170 18.00 2.38 -9.95
CA LYS A 170 17.70 3.02 -8.67
C LYS A 170 16.42 2.47 -8.08
N ILE A 171 16.34 2.43 -6.76
CA ILE A 171 15.10 2.13 -6.03
C ILE A 171 14.71 3.37 -5.23
N MET A 172 13.51 3.88 -5.52
CA MET A 172 12.89 4.99 -4.82
C MET A 172 11.90 4.41 -3.79
N PHE A 173 12.20 4.56 -2.51
CA PHE A 173 11.33 4.17 -1.40
C PHE A 173 10.45 5.35 -1.04
N ILE A 174 9.14 5.20 -1.13
CA ILE A 174 8.15 6.24 -0.84
C ILE A 174 7.39 5.85 0.42
N PHE A 175 7.53 6.63 1.47
CA PHE A 175 6.73 6.53 2.67
C PHE A 175 5.72 7.68 2.67
N GLN A 176 4.49 7.34 2.27
CA GLN A 176 3.44 8.31 2.00
C GLN A 176 2.66 8.65 3.27
N PRO A 177 2.46 9.94 3.59
CA PRO A 177 1.57 10.37 4.66
C PRO A 177 0.12 10.43 4.20
N ALA A 178 -0.81 10.53 5.16
CA ALA A 178 -2.22 10.89 4.98
C ALA A 178 -2.93 10.17 3.82
N GLU A 179 -2.80 8.84 3.75
CA GLU A 179 -3.51 8.00 2.77
C GLU A 179 -5.00 7.97 3.06
N GLU A 180 -5.36 7.85 4.34
CA GLU A 180 -6.74 7.86 4.87
C GLU A 180 -7.40 9.27 4.80
N GLY A 181 -6.61 10.24 4.42
CA GLY A 181 -7.01 11.63 4.26
C GLY A 181 -6.34 12.58 5.27
N PRO A 182 -6.05 13.80 4.81
CA PRO A 182 -5.51 14.83 5.70
C PRO A 182 -6.57 15.36 6.66
N PRO A 183 -6.18 16.01 7.76
CA PRO A 183 -7.09 16.74 8.62
C PRO A 183 -7.95 17.76 7.86
N GLU A 184 -9.15 18.04 8.38
CA GLU A 184 -10.08 19.00 7.75
C GLU A 184 -9.41 20.36 7.50
N GLY A 185 -9.46 20.83 6.26
CA GLY A 185 -8.85 22.10 5.82
C GLY A 185 -7.36 22.01 5.45
N GLU A 186 -6.73 20.85 5.57
CA GLU A 186 -5.37 20.62 5.10
C GLU A 186 -5.33 19.87 3.75
N ASN A 187 -4.25 20.06 3.01
CA ASN A 187 -3.89 19.19 1.89
C ASN A 187 -2.96 18.08 2.40
N GLY A 188 -2.76 17.00 1.61
CA GLY A 188 -1.86 15.92 2.01
C GLY A 188 -1.88 14.75 1.05
N GLY A 189 -1.29 13.65 1.50
CA GLY A 189 -1.30 12.37 0.80
C GLY A 189 -0.52 12.36 -0.51
N ALA A 190 -0.78 11.33 -1.31
CA ALA A 190 -0.07 11.12 -2.58
C ALA A 190 -0.19 12.29 -3.53
N LYS A 191 -1.36 12.95 -3.58
CA LYS A 191 -1.59 14.09 -4.46
C LYS A 191 -0.59 15.22 -4.17
N MET A 192 -0.43 15.59 -2.90
CA MET A 192 0.50 16.65 -2.50
C MET A 192 1.95 16.24 -2.77
N MET A 193 2.33 14.99 -2.52
CA MET A 193 3.67 14.48 -2.87
C MET A 193 3.96 14.64 -4.38
N LEU A 194 2.98 14.35 -5.23
CA LEU A 194 3.12 14.53 -6.69
C LEU A 194 3.20 16.00 -7.09
N GLU A 195 2.37 16.87 -6.48
CA GLU A 195 2.41 18.31 -6.70
C GLU A 195 3.74 18.94 -6.26
N GLU A 196 4.40 18.37 -5.26
CA GLU A 196 5.77 18.73 -4.85
C GLU A 196 6.85 18.12 -5.76
N GLY A 197 6.46 17.41 -6.82
CA GLY A 197 7.33 17.00 -7.93
C GLY A 197 8.25 15.81 -7.63
N ILE A 198 7.88 14.88 -6.75
CA ILE A 198 8.74 13.72 -6.47
C ILE A 198 8.97 12.85 -7.71
N PHE A 199 7.98 12.72 -8.60
CA PHE A 199 8.14 11.94 -9.82
C PHE A 199 8.96 12.69 -10.87
N ASP A 200 8.85 14.01 -10.93
CA ASP A 200 9.66 14.82 -11.83
C ASP A 200 11.15 14.79 -11.47
N ARG A 201 11.46 14.70 -10.15
CA ARG A 201 12.85 14.63 -9.66
C ARG A 201 13.50 13.27 -9.81
N TYR A 202 12.74 12.20 -9.63
CA TYR A 202 13.27 10.85 -9.54
C TYR A 202 12.95 9.96 -10.75
N ASP A 203 11.96 10.38 -11.58
CA ASP A 203 11.55 9.75 -12.85
C ASP A 203 11.40 8.22 -12.78
N PRO A 204 10.54 7.68 -11.90
CA PRO A 204 10.35 6.25 -11.81
C PRO A 204 9.54 5.72 -13.00
N GLU A 205 10.04 4.64 -13.65
CA GLU A 205 9.32 4.00 -14.75
C GLU A 205 8.09 3.20 -14.28
N VAL A 206 8.16 2.64 -13.06
CA VAL A 206 7.07 1.89 -12.44
C VAL A 206 7.03 2.14 -10.94
N ILE A 207 5.85 1.97 -10.36
CA ILE A 207 5.64 1.99 -8.91
C ILE A 207 4.95 0.72 -8.45
N PHE A 208 5.45 0.14 -7.37
CA PHE A 208 4.85 -0.99 -6.67
C PHE A 208 4.35 -0.55 -5.30
N GLY A 209 3.26 -1.16 -4.86
CA GLY A 209 2.75 -1.05 -3.51
C GLY A 209 2.01 -2.32 -3.14
N LEU A 210 1.97 -2.65 -1.87
CA LEU A 210 1.14 -3.72 -1.35
C LEU A 210 0.10 -3.16 -0.39
N HIS A 211 -0.99 -3.90 -0.22
CA HIS A 211 -1.95 -3.65 0.86
C HIS A 211 -2.28 -4.96 1.54
N VAL A 212 -2.26 -4.98 2.87
CA VAL A 212 -2.72 -6.13 3.64
C VAL A 212 -4.22 -6.31 3.46
N SER A 213 -4.68 -7.55 3.43
CA SER A 213 -6.09 -7.86 3.22
C SER A 213 -6.52 -9.08 4.05
N ASN A 214 -7.83 -9.35 4.06
CA ASN A 214 -8.40 -10.54 4.72
C ASN A 214 -8.20 -11.84 3.91
N ALA A 215 -7.17 -11.91 3.07
CA ALA A 215 -6.81 -13.11 2.35
C ALA A 215 -6.24 -14.19 3.30
N PRO A 216 -6.34 -15.48 2.94
CA PRO A 216 -5.66 -16.53 3.68
C PRO A 216 -4.16 -16.26 3.80
N HIS A 217 -3.57 -16.65 4.93
CA HIS A 217 -2.14 -16.47 5.19
C HIS A 217 -1.28 -17.12 4.07
N GLY A 218 -0.27 -16.39 3.61
CA GLY A 218 0.62 -16.84 2.53
C GLY A 218 0.13 -16.55 1.11
N TYR A 219 -1.03 -15.91 0.95
CA TYR A 219 -1.53 -15.49 -0.36
C TYR A 219 -1.09 -14.06 -0.70
N VAL A 220 -0.65 -13.88 -1.95
CA VAL A 220 -0.47 -12.58 -2.61
C VAL A 220 -1.36 -12.57 -3.83
N GLY A 221 -2.28 -11.61 -3.91
CA GLY A 221 -3.18 -11.43 -5.04
C GLY A 221 -2.85 -10.17 -5.83
N PHE A 222 -3.07 -10.21 -7.13
CA PHE A 222 -3.08 -9.03 -7.98
C PHE A 222 -4.17 -9.20 -9.06
N ALA A 223 -4.65 -8.08 -9.59
CA ALA A 223 -5.61 -8.07 -10.69
C ALA A 223 -5.11 -7.15 -11.81
N PRO A 224 -5.22 -7.57 -13.09
CA PRO A 224 -5.00 -6.66 -14.21
C PRO A 224 -6.06 -5.55 -14.22
N GLY A 225 -5.63 -4.30 -14.44
CA GLY A 225 -6.51 -3.14 -14.42
C GLY A 225 -6.74 -2.59 -13.01
N PRO A 226 -7.86 -1.88 -12.76
CA PRO A 226 -8.15 -1.29 -11.45
C PRO A 226 -8.27 -2.36 -10.36
N ALA A 227 -7.43 -2.26 -9.33
CA ALA A 227 -7.44 -3.18 -8.19
C ALA A 227 -8.31 -2.67 -7.02
N MET A 228 -8.42 -1.35 -6.87
CA MET A 228 -9.17 -0.68 -5.81
C MET A 228 -10.00 0.48 -6.36
N ALA A 229 -11.06 0.85 -5.65
CA ALA A 229 -11.90 1.98 -6.01
C ALA A 229 -11.27 3.31 -5.58
N ALA A 230 -11.55 4.38 -6.32
CA ALA A 230 -11.31 5.73 -5.83
C ALA A 230 -12.36 6.08 -4.77
N ALA A 231 -11.94 6.78 -3.72
CA ALA A 231 -12.84 7.31 -2.70
C ALA A 231 -13.15 8.80 -2.93
N SER A 232 -14.39 9.20 -2.65
CA SER A 232 -14.82 10.59 -2.66
C SER A 232 -15.79 10.82 -1.53
N ALA A 233 -15.56 11.86 -0.73
CA ALA A 233 -16.45 12.27 0.34
C ALA A 233 -17.17 13.58 -0.01
N TRP A 234 -18.45 13.66 0.32
CA TRP A 234 -19.22 14.90 0.17
C TRP A 234 -19.97 15.20 1.44
N ARG A 235 -20.19 16.49 1.67
CA ARG A 235 -21.05 16.97 2.73
C ARG A 235 -22.28 17.63 2.11
N VAL A 236 -23.45 17.15 2.44
CA VAL A 236 -24.73 17.75 2.01
C VAL A 236 -25.39 18.40 3.22
N THR A 237 -25.67 19.71 3.13
CA THR A 237 -26.38 20.47 4.15
C THR A 237 -27.78 20.79 3.66
N ILE A 238 -28.80 20.27 4.35
CA ILE A 238 -30.20 20.55 4.03
C ILE A 238 -30.74 21.52 5.07
N LYS A 239 -31.16 22.71 4.59
CA LYS A 239 -31.71 23.76 5.46
C LYS A 239 -33.23 23.74 5.37
N GLY A 240 -33.89 23.68 6.53
CA GLY A 240 -35.32 23.76 6.66
C GLY A 240 -35.83 25.13 7.14
N VAL A 241 -37.15 25.23 7.26
CA VAL A 241 -37.82 26.37 7.85
C VAL A 241 -38.72 25.88 8.97
N GLN A 242 -38.53 26.40 10.17
CA GLN A 242 -39.29 26.04 11.35
C GLN A 242 -40.76 26.48 11.19
N SER A 243 -41.69 25.63 11.65
CA SER A 243 -43.13 25.92 11.77
C SER A 243 -43.69 25.42 13.06
N HIS A 244 -44.90 25.83 13.38
CA HIS A 244 -45.65 25.26 14.50
C HIS A 244 -45.97 23.78 14.23
N GLY A 245 -45.85 22.90 15.22
CA GLY A 245 -46.04 21.45 15.05
C GLY A 245 -47.38 21.03 14.47
N SER A 246 -48.45 21.82 14.70
CA SER A 246 -49.77 21.59 14.12
C SER A 246 -49.96 22.20 12.72
N ARG A 247 -48.94 22.92 12.22
CA ARG A 247 -48.97 23.61 10.92
C ARG A 247 -47.73 23.28 10.06
N PRO A 248 -47.46 22.00 9.79
CA PRO A 248 -46.26 21.58 9.06
C PRO A 248 -46.17 22.16 7.64
N TRP A 249 -47.30 22.53 7.07
CA TRP A 249 -47.35 23.16 5.73
C TRP A 249 -46.83 24.59 5.66
N GLU A 250 -46.57 25.24 6.79
CA GLU A 250 -45.97 26.58 6.88
C GLU A 250 -44.44 26.53 6.93
N GLY A 251 -43.85 25.33 6.98
CA GLY A 251 -42.44 25.12 7.11
C GLY A 251 -41.82 24.31 5.97
N ILE A 252 -40.52 24.01 6.11
CA ILE A 252 -39.78 23.07 5.28
C ILE A 252 -39.11 22.08 6.19
N ASP A 253 -39.52 20.82 6.13
CA ASP A 253 -38.97 19.76 6.98
C ASP A 253 -37.64 19.23 6.37
N PRO A 254 -36.48 19.50 6.99
CA PRO A 254 -35.20 19.06 6.50
C PRO A 254 -35.00 17.55 6.71
N ILE A 255 -35.68 16.94 7.69
CA ILE A 255 -35.60 15.51 7.97
C ILE A 255 -36.26 14.71 6.84
N MET A 256 -37.48 15.14 6.42
CA MET A 256 -38.16 14.53 5.30
C MET A 256 -37.36 14.68 3.99
N ALA A 257 -36.78 15.85 3.74
CA ALA A 257 -35.93 16.08 2.57
C ALA A 257 -34.65 15.21 2.64
N SER A 258 -34.01 15.09 3.81
CA SER A 258 -32.84 14.24 4.02
C SER A 258 -33.17 12.77 3.80
N SER A 259 -34.31 12.29 4.29
CA SER A 259 -34.71 10.89 4.13
C SER A 259 -34.94 10.53 2.66
N GLN A 260 -35.55 11.43 1.88
CA GLN A 260 -35.71 11.25 0.44
C GLN A 260 -34.37 11.27 -0.29
N PHE A 261 -33.46 12.16 0.07
CA PHE A 261 -32.10 12.21 -0.49
C PHE A 261 -31.36 10.89 -0.24
N ILE A 262 -31.34 10.38 1.01
CA ILE A 262 -30.68 9.12 1.36
C ILE A 262 -31.27 7.94 0.57
N ASN A 263 -32.58 7.85 0.47
CA ASN A 263 -33.23 6.80 -0.31
C ASN A 263 -32.87 6.87 -1.80
N GLN A 264 -32.84 8.06 -2.39
CA GLN A 264 -32.54 8.24 -3.80
C GLN A 264 -31.06 7.97 -4.13
N ILE A 265 -30.10 8.42 -3.30
CA ILE A 265 -28.69 8.24 -3.57
C ILE A 265 -28.31 6.75 -3.58
N ASN A 266 -28.93 5.94 -2.71
CA ASN A 266 -28.73 4.49 -2.68
C ASN A 266 -29.23 3.79 -3.97
N THR A 267 -30.12 4.42 -4.75
CA THR A 267 -30.58 3.86 -6.02
C THR A 267 -29.58 4.05 -7.15
N ILE A 268 -28.57 4.90 -7.00
CA ILE A 268 -27.56 5.16 -8.04
C ILE A 268 -26.83 3.87 -8.39
N VAL A 269 -26.29 3.17 -7.40
CA VAL A 269 -25.57 1.91 -7.62
C VAL A 269 -26.48 0.85 -8.20
N SER A 270 -27.67 0.68 -7.62
CA SER A 270 -28.59 -0.40 -8.03
C SER A 270 -29.28 -0.18 -9.38
N ARG A 271 -29.37 1.06 -9.90
CA ARG A 271 -30.16 1.43 -11.09
C ARG A 271 -29.39 2.17 -12.19
N ARG A 272 -28.21 2.74 -11.89
CA ARG A 272 -27.48 3.60 -12.83
C ARG A 272 -26.06 3.12 -13.10
N VAL A 273 -25.45 2.34 -12.21
CA VAL A 273 -24.07 1.87 -12.36
C VAL A 273 -24.05 0.47 -12.98
N ASN A 274 -23.22 0.30 -14.02
CA ASN A 274 -22.88 -1.04 -14.51
C ASN A 274 -21.82 -1.65 -13.59
N ILE A 275 -22.24 -2.39 -12.59
CA ILE A 275 -21.37 -2.99 -11.57
C ILE A 275 -20.45 -4.09 -12.12
N VAL A 276 -20.67 -4.58 -13.33
CA VAL A 276 -19.81 -5.57 -13.99
C VAL A 276 -18.57 -4.91 -14.60
N GLY A 277 -18.73 -3.67 -15.11
CA GLY A 277 -17.63 -2.92 -15.72
C GLY A 277 -16.93 -1.97 -14.73
N ASN A 278 -17.71 -1.15 -14.04
CA ASN A 278 -17.22 -0.13 -13.12
C ASN A 278 -17.97 -0.25 -11.79
N PRO A 279 -17.52 -1.12 -10.86
CA PRO A 279 -18.17 -1.26 -9.58
C PRO A 279 -18.08 0.05 -8.78
N ALA A 280 -19.16 0.40 -8.08
CA ALA A 280 -19.23 1.54 -7.18
C ALA A 280 -20.02 1.18 -5.93
N VAL A 281 -19.70 1.85 -4.83
CA VAL A 281 -20.43 1.77 -3.56
C VAL A 281 -20.77 3.17 -3.11
N VAL A 282 -21.96 3.34 -2.56
CA VAL A 282 -22.38 4.55 -1.83
C VAL A 282 -22.72 4.13 -0.42
N SER A 283 -22.04 4.71 0.57
CA SER A 283 -22.18 4.37 1.99
C SER A 283 -22.28 5.64 2.84
#